data_a4385ba9475291017b9f53a06cc288e2
#
_entry.id   a4385ba9475291017b9f53a06cc288e2
#
_cell.length_a   1.000
_cell.length_b   1.000
_cell.length_c   1.000
_cell.angle_alpha   90.00
_cell.angle_beta   90.00
_cell.angle_gamma   90.00
#
_symmetry.space_group_name_H-M   'P 1'
#
loop_
_entity.id
_entity.type
_entity.pdbx_description
1 polymer ?
#
loop_
_entity_poly.entity_id
_entity_poly.type
_entity_poly.pdbx_seq_one_letter_code
_entity_poly.pdbx_strand_id
1 'polypeptide(L)'
;MAAASRYRTAPEPIEGMPPGIPYIVANEAAERYSYYGMRAILVIFMTKYLMGRDGQLDLMTDEQATAWFHVFVTAVYSFPILGAIVSDAFLGKFRTIMLLSIVYCLGHLTLAIDDTRTGLAIGLGLIAVGSG
;
A
#
# COMPACT_ATOMS: atom_id res chain seq x y z
N MET A 1 26.11 -15.65 -30.05
CA MET A 1 25.50 -14.34 -29.80
C MET A 1 24.82 -14.36 -28.43
N ALA A 2 25.30 -13.57 -27.51
CA ALA A 2 24.56 -13.39 -26.26
C ALA A 2 23.20 -12.74 -26.58
N ALA A 3 22.11 -13.34 -26.15
CA ALA A 3 20.80 -12.72 -26.26
C ALA A 3 20.86 -11.35 -25.62
N ALA A 4 20.52 -10.31 -26.37
CA ALA A 4 20.46 -8.96 -25.82
C ALA A 4 19.56 -8.98 -24.59
N SER A 5 20.09 -8.64 -23.45
CA SER A 5 19.31 -8.56 -22.22
C SER A 5 18.15 -7.60 -22.46
N ARG A 6 16.92 -8.08 -22.25
CA ARG A 6 15.72 -7.26 -22.38
C ARG A 6 15.68 -6.11 -21.38
N TYR A 7 16.50 -6.22 -20.35
CA TYR A 7 16.64 -5.22 -19.30
C TYR A 7 18.07 -4.70 -19.28
N ARG A 8 18.21 -3.42 -19.08
CA ARG A 8 19.51 -2.79 -18.91
C ARG A 8 20.13 -3.23 -17.59
N THR A 9 21.40 -3.60 -17.66
CA THR A 9 22.18 -4.03 -16.48
C THR A 9 23.09 -2.92 -15.95
N ALA A 10 23.19 -1.80 -16.67
CA ALA A 10 23.96 -0.64 -16.27
C ALA A 10 23.16 0.65 -16.49
N PRO A 11 23.38 1.70 -15.69
CA PRO A 11 22.74 2.98 -15.88
C PRO A 11 23.14 3.61 -17.22
N GLU A 12 22.22 4.34 -17.84
CA GLU A 12 22.61 5.21 -18.98
C GLU A 12 23.46 6.37 -18.48
N PRO A 13 24.50 6.77 -19.26
CA PRO A 13 25.19 8.01 -19.01
C PRO A 13 24.28 9.18 -19.39
N ILE A 14 23.56 9.73 -18.40
CA ILE A 14 22.59 10.81 -18.60
C ILE A 14 23.09 12.04 -17.84
N GLU A 15 23.14 13.18 -18.54
CA GLU A 15 23.30 14.48 -17.90
C GLU A 15 21.90 14.98 -17.51
N GLY A 16 21.61 15.06 -16.21
CA GLY A 16 20.33 15.53 -15.69
C GLY A 16 19.48 14.46 -15.05
N MET A 17 18.17 14.69 -15.00
CA MET A 17 17.21 13.78 -14.34
C MET A 17 16.98 12.52 -15.18
N PRO A 18 17.17 11.31 -14.60
CA PRO A 18 16.86 10.06 -15.29
C PRO A 18 15.38 10.01 -15.76
N PRO A 19 15.09 9.42 -16.95
CA PRO A 19 13.73 9.42 -17.53
C PRO A 19 12.67 8.71 -16.66
N GLY A 20 13.10 7.77 -15.80
CA GLY A 20 12.18 7.03 -14.92
C GLY A 20 11.72 7.81 -13.69
N ILE A 21 12.43 8.85 -13.29
CA ILE A 21 12.14 9.60 -12.06
C ILE A 21 10.76 10.25 -12.05
N PRO A 22 10.28 10.94 -13.12
CA PRO A 22 8.94 11.51 -13.13
C PRO A 22 7.83 10.48 -12.92
N TYR A 23 7.98 9.27 -13.46
CA TYR A 23 7.02 8.19 -13.28
C TYR A 23 6.98 7.67 -11.84
N ILE A 24 8.15 7.51 -11.22
CA ILE A 24 8.26 7.10 -9.82
C ILE A 24 7.65 8.15 -8.90
N VAL A 25 7.96 9.42 -9.12
CA VAL A 25 7.41 10.54 -8.35
C VAL A 25 5.88 10.63 -8.50
N ALA A 26 5.36 10.46 -9.71
CA ALA A 26 3.92 10.48 -9.96
C ALA A 26 3.20 9.30 -9.27
N ASN A 27 3.77 8.11 -9.33
CA ASN A 27 3.24 6.93 -8.64
C ASN A 27 3.24 7.12 -7.12
N GLU A 28 4.33 7.60 -6.56
CA GLU A 28 4.44 7.89 -5.13
C GLU A 28 3.46 8.97 -4.70
N ALA A 29 3.31 10.05 -5.48
CA ALA A 29 2.36 11.11 -5.19
C ALA A 29 0.91 10.60 -5.18
N ALA A 30 0.53 9.77 -6.15
CA ALA A 30 -0.80 9.15 -6.21
C ALA A 30 -1.05 8.22 -5.02
N GLU A 31 -0.07 7.40 -4.66
CA GLU A 31 -0.13 6.51 -3.51
C GLU A 31 -0.29 7.31 -2.20
N ARG A 32 0.53 8.32 -1.99
CA ARG A 32 0.45 9.17 -0.80
C ARG A 32 -0.86 9.93 -0.73
N TYR A 33 -1.36 10.44 -1.83
CA TYR A 33 -2.66 11.11 -1.89
C TYR A 33 -3.78 10.17 -1.41
N SER A 34 -3.85 8.97 -1.95
CA SER A 34 -4.87 7.98 -1.57
C SER A 34 -4.70 7.51 -0.11
N TYR A 35 -3.47 7.31 0.33
CA TYR A 35 -3.16 6.91 1.70
C TYR A 35 -3.59 7.97 2.72
N TYR A 36 -3.22 9.22 2.52
CA TYR A 36 -3.59 10.30 3.45
C TYR A 36 -5.08 10.59 3.42
N GLY A 37 -5.73 10.49 2.27
CA GLY A 37 -7.17 10.61 2.15
C GLY A 37 -7.90 9.52 2.93
N MET A 38 -7.51 8.27 2.76
CA MET A 38 -8.07 7.14 3.50
C MET A 38 -7.81 7.28 5.01
N ARG A 39 -6.58 7.61 5.40
CA ARG A 39 -6.19 7.80 6.80
C ARG A 39 -7.04 8.85 7.50
N ALA A 40 -7.36 9.94 6.82
CA ALA A 40 -8.15 11.03 7.39
C ALA A 40 -9.56 10.59 7.83
N ILE A 41 -10.15 9.62 7.15
CA ILE A 41 -11.50 9.13 7.44
C ILE A 41 -11.53 7.79 8.18
N LEU A 42 -10.40 7.11 8.30
CA LEU A 42 -10.32 5.73 8.80
C LEU A 42 -10.87 5.60 10.23
N VAL A 43 -10.45 6.46 11.15
CA VAL A 43 -10.91 6.43 12.55
C VAL A 43 -12.40 6.71 12.64
N ILE A 44 -12.90 7.66 11.86
CA ILE A 44 -14.35 7.98 11.81
C ILE A 44 -15.12 6.78 11.27
N PHE A 45 -14.63 6.11 10.23
CA PHE A 45 -15.24 4.91 9.69
C PHE A 45 -15.32 3.80 10.74
N MET A 46 -14.23 3.52 11.46
CA MET A 46 -14.18 2.47 12.48
C MET A 46 -15.11 2.75 13.67
N THR A 47 -15.29 4.01 14.03
CA THR A 47 -16.10 4.39 15.20
C THR A 47 -17.56 4.65 14.89
N LYS A 48 -17.94 4.91 13.64
CA LYS A 48 -19.30 5.33 13.27
C LYS A 48 -19.97 4.50 12.18
N TYR A 49 -19.23 3.86 11.29
CA TYR A 49 -19.75 3.24 10.09
C TYR A 49 -19.43 1.75 9.92
N LEU A 50 -18.64 1.18 10.83
CA LEU A 50 -18.22 -0.22 10.73
C LEU A 50 -19.43 -1.15 10.91
N MET A 51 -19.62 -2.07 9.97
CA MET A 51 -20.72 -3.03 9.96
C MET A 51 -20.27 -4.40 10.44
N GLY A 52 -21.17 -5.13 11.13
CA GLY A 52 -20.99 -6.53 11.45
C GLY A 52 -21.48 -7.44 10.32
N ARG A 53 -21.16 -8.73 10.42
CA ARG A 53 -21.60 -9.76 9.47
C ARG A 53 -23.12 -9.98 9.46
N ASP A 54 -23.79 -9.61 10.54
CA ASP A 54 -25.25 -9.68 10.71
C ASP A 54 -25.99 -8.51 10.06
N GLY A 55 -25.29 -7.60 9.40
CA GLY A 55 -25.84 -6.40 8.79
C GLY A 55 -26.14 -5.27 9.76
N GLN A 56 -25.78 -5.41 11.02
CA GLN A 56 -25.90 -4.37 12.05
C GLN A 56 -24.56 -3.65 12.26
N LEU A 57 -24.62 -2.45 12.85
CA LEU A 57 -23.42 -1.70 13.18
C LEU A 57 -22.60 -2.44 14.24
N ASP A 58 -21.32 -2.65 13.93
CA ASP A 58 -20.31 -3.23 14.83
C ASP A 58 -19.22 -2.21 15.08
N LEU A 59 -19.56 -1.15 15.81
CA LEU A 59 -18.69 -0.01 16.04
C LEU A 59 -17.54 -0.37 17.00
N MET A 60 -16.38 0.17 16.71
CA MET A 60 -15.24 0.13 17.65
C MET A 60 -15.36 1.29 18.64
N THR A 61 -14.86 1.06 19.86
CA THR A 61 -14.60 2.16 20.79
C THR A 61 -13.46 3.02 20.27
N ASP A 62 -13.35 4.26 20.76
CA ASP A 62 -12.24 5.15 20.39
C ASP A 62 -10.88 4.53 20.70
N GLU A 63 -10.77 3.80 21.80
CA GLU A 63 -9.55 3.07 22.18
C GLU A 63 -9.21 1.94 21.21
N GLN A 64 -10.20 1.14 20.79
CA GLN A 64 -10.01 0.08 19.83
C GLN A 64 -9.63 0.64 18.44
N ALA A 65 -10.32 1.67 17.98
CA ALA A 65 -10.02 2.33 16.71
C ALA A 65 -8.60 2.92 16.70
N THR A 66 -8.20 3.57 17.79
CA THR A 66 -6.85 4.10 17.96
C THR A 66 -5.79 2.99 17.94
N ALA A 67 -6.03 1.87 18.62
CA ALA A 67 -5.14 0.72 18.62
C ALA A 67 -4.99 0.13 17.21
N TRP A 68 -6.07 -0.08 16.48
CA TRP A 68 -6.06 -0.56 15.10
C TRP A 68 -5.30 0.40 14.17
N PHE A 69 -5.53 1.69 14.34
CA PHE A 69 -4.86 2.72 13.57
C PHE A 69 -3.34 2.70 13.78
N HIS A 70 -2.89 2.61 15.02
CA HIS A 70 -1.46 2.55 15.33
C HIS A 70 -0.80 1.27 14.84
N VAL A 71 -1.45 0.12 14.96
CA VAL A 71 -0.96 -1.15 14.39
C VAL A 71 -0.81 -1.04 12.88
N PHE A 72 -1.80 -0.47 12.21
CA PHE A 72 -1.77 -0.24 10.78
C PHE A 72 -0.62 0.68 10.36
N VAL A 73 -0.47 1.82 11.01
CA VAL A 73 0.61 2.79 10.73
C VAL A 73 1.98 2.16 10.98
N THR A 74 2.14 1.41 12.06
CA THR A 74 3.38 0.68 12.34
C THR A 74 3.72 -0.30 11.22
N ALA A 75 2.74 -1.06 10.75
CA ALA A 75 2.91 -1.97 9.62
C ALA A 75 3.31 -1.22 8.34
N VAL A 76 2.65 -0.12 8.01
CA VAL A 76 2.97 0.71 6.84
C VAL A 76 4.42 1.20 6.85
N TYR A 77 4.95 1.56 8.01
CA TYR A 77 6.35 2.00 8.12
C TYR A 77 7.37 0.86 8.22
N SER A 78 6.93 -0.34 8.58
CA SER A 78 7.80 -1.52 8.71
C SER A 78 7.96 -2.28 7.37
N PHE A 79 6.90 -2.38 6.58
CA PHE A 79 6.91 -3.13 5.32
C PHE A 79 7.86 -2.58 4.24
N PRO A 80 8.13 -1.27 4.12
CA PRO A 80 9.11 -0.78 3.15
C PRO A 80 10.51 -1.38 3.30
N ILE A 81 10.92 -1.70 4.53
CA ILE A 81 12.21 -2.36 4.78
C ILE A 81 12.21 -3.76 4.17
N LEU A 82 11.14 -4.52 4.38
CA LEU A 82 10.97 -5.85 3.79
C LEU A 82 10.85 -5.77 2.26
N GLY A 83 10.11 -4.79 1.77
CA GLY A 83 9.95 -4.53 0.33
C GLY A 83 11.28 -4.23 -0.36
N ALA A 84 12.13 -3.43 0.27
CA ALA A 84 13.47 -3.13 -0.24
C ALA A 84 14.31 -4.41 -0.34
N ILE A 85 14.31 -5.26 0.68
CA ILE A 85 15.05 -6.52 0.67
C ILE A 85 14.54 -7.45 -0.46
N VAL A 86 13.23 -7.59 -0.59
CA VAL A 86 12.63 -8.43 -1.64
C VAL A 86 12.93 -7.88 -3.04
N SER A 87 12.87 -6.57 -3.20
CA SER A 87 13.21 -5.89 -4.45
C SER A 87 14.64 -6.14 -4.88
N ASP A 88 15.57 -5.99 -3.95
CA ASP A 88 17.01 -6.09 -4.26
C ASP A 88 17.47 -7.54 -4.40
N ALA A 89 16.89 -8.47 -3.64
CA ALA A 89 17.33 -9.86 -3.60
C ALA A 89 16.64 -10.79 -4.62
N PHE A 90 15.35 -10.56 -4.96
CA PHE A 90 14.54 -11.55 -5.68
C PHE A 90 13.87 -11.03 -6.95
N LEU A 91 13.10 -9.96 -6.88
CA LEU A 91 12.16 -9.59 -7.95
C LEU A 91 12.68 -8.49 -8.88
N GLY A 92 13.58 -7.64 -8.42
CA GLY A 92 13.94 -6.42 -9.11
C GLY A 92 12.93 -5.29 -8.86
N LYS A 93 13.38 -4.05 -9.01
CA LYS A 93 12.61 -2.86 -8.61
C LYS A 93 11.30 -2.69 -9.38
N PHE A 94 11.32 -2.87 -10.69
CA PHE A 94 10.12 -2.69 -11.52
C PHE A 94 9.01 -3.69 -11.14
N ARG A 95 9.33 -4.98 -11.04
CA ARG A 95 8.35 -6.01 -10.70
C ARG A 95 7.79 -5.81 -9.30
N THR A 96 8.63 -5.46 -8.35
CA THR A 96 8.22 -5.19 -6.98
C THR A 96 7.25 -4.02 -6.92
N ILE A 97 7.56 -2.90 -7.58
CA ILE A 97 6.68 -1.73 -7.62
C ILE A 97 5.32 -2.09 -8.24
N MET A 98 5.31 -2.81 -9.36
CA MET A 98 4.07 -3.19 -10.03
C MET A 98 3.21 -4.13 -9.18
N LEU A 99 3.80 -5.16 -8.58
CA LEU A 99 3.09 -6.11 -7.73
C LEU A 99 2.53 -5.44 -6.48
N LEU A 100 3.33 -4.64 -5.79
CA LEU A 100 2.91 -3.94 -4.58
C LEU A 100 1.85 -2.89 -4.87
N SER A 101 1.92 -2.21 -6.02
CA SER A 101 0.87 -1.27 -6.44
C SER A 101 -0.47 -1.97 -6.69
N ILE A 102 -0.46 -3.17 -7.27
CA ILE A 102 -1.67 -3.98 -7.46
C ILE A 102 -2.24 -4.41 -6.10
N VAL A 103 -1.40 -4.89 -5.19
CA VAL A 103 -1.80 -5.28 -3.83
C VAL A 103 -2.40 -4.09 -3.08
N TYR A 104 -1.80 -2.92 -3.19
CA TYR A 104 -2.29 -1.67 -2.61
C TYR A 104 -3.69 -1.31 -3.14
N CYS A 105 -3.90 -1.37 -4.45
CA CYS A 105 -5.20 -1.12 -5.06
C CYS A 105 -6.26 -2.14 -4.60
N LEU A 106 -5.90 -3.42 -4.49
CA LEU A 106 -6.80 -4.45 -3.97
C LEU A 106 -7.19 -4.19 -2.50
N GLY A 107 -6.26 -3.67 -1.70
CA GLY A 107 -6.55 -3.26 -0.34
C GLY A 107 -7.61 -2.15 -0.26
N HIS A 108 -7.47 -1.11 -1.06
CA HIS A 108 -8.47 -0.04 -1.17
C HIS A 108 -9.82 -0.56 -1.68
N LEU A 109 -9.81 -1.45 -2.67
CA LEU A 109 -11.02 -2.08 -3.20
C LEU A 109 -11.73 -2.89 -2.12
N THR A 110 -11.00 -3.65 -1.32
CA THR A 110 -11.55 -4.43 -0.19
C THR A 110 -12.22 -3.51 0.83
N LEU A 111 -11.60 -2.38 1.18
CA LEU A 111 -12.22 -1.39 2.08
C LEU A 111 -13.50 -0.79 1.50
N ALA A 112 -13.56 -0.60 0.19
CA ALA A 112 -14.72 -0.04 -0.49
C ALA A 112 -15.91 -1.02 -0.56
N ILE A 113 -15.65 -2.32 -0.68
CA ILE A 113 -16.67 -3.35 -0.85
C ILE A 113 -17.15 -3.92 0.48
N ASP A 114 -16.24 -4.14 1.43
CA ASP A 114 -16.52 -4.85 2.68
C ASP A 114 -16.42 -3.90 3.88
N ASP A 115 -17.55 -3.66 4.50
CA ASP A 115 -17.68 -2.77 5.67
C ASP A 115 -17.48 -3.49 7.00
N THR A 116 -17.13 -4.77 6.99
CA THR A 116 -16.96 -5.58 8.20
C THR A 116 -15.54 -5.44 8.78
N ARG A 117 -15.38 -5.85 10.05
CA ARG A 117 -14.04 -5.90 10.69
C ARG A 117 -13.07 -6.80 9.94
N THR A 118 -13.55 -7.92 9.39
CA THR A 118 -12.73 -8.83 8.58
C THR A 118 -12.25 -8.14 7.29
N GLY A 119 -13.15 -7.46 6.57
CA GLY A 119 -12.79 -6.67 5.40
C GLY A 119 -11.85 -5.52 5.71
N LEU A 120 -12.07 -4.85 6.84
CA LEU A 120 -11.17 -3.82 7.35
C LEU A 120 -9.76 -4.37 7.60
N ALA A 121 -9.63 -5.49 8.31
CA ALA A 121 -8.35 -6.12 8.60
C ALA A 121 -7.62 -6.55 7.33
N ILE A 122 -8.31 -7.20 6.40
CA ILE A 122 -7.75 -7.63 5.12
C ILE A 122 -7.34 -6.42 4.28
N GLY A 123 -8.21 -5.42 4.15
CA GLY A 123 -7.93 -4.21 3.37
C GLY A 123 -6.75 -3.42 3.90
N LEU A 124 -6.71 -3.17 5.19
CA LEU A 124 -5.59 -2.47 5.83
C LEU A 124 -4.29 -3.26 5.74
N GLY A 125 -4.34 -4.59 5.87
CA GLY A 125 -3.20 -5.47 5.69
C GLY A 125 -2.64 -5.39 4.27
N LEU A 126 -3.50 -5.44 3.25
CA LEU A 126 -3.10 -5.31 1.85
C LEU A 126 -2.51 -3.92 1.54
N ILE A 127 -3.10 -2.86 2.08
CA ILE A 127 -2.56 -1.49 1.93
C ILE A 127 -1.19 -1.38 2.58
N ALA A 128 -1.02 -1.91 3.78
CA ALA A 128 0.25 -1.89 4.48
C ALA A 128 1.36 -2.62 3.70
N VAL A 129 1.06 -3.81 3.18
CA VAL A 129 2.00 -4.58 2.35
C VAL A 129 2.28 -3.84 1.03
N GLY A 130 1.24 -3.33 0.38
CA GLY A 130 1.37 -2.67 -0.93
C GLY A 130 2.05 -1.31 -0.89
N SER A 131 2.07 -0.64 0.27
CA SER A 131 2.76 0.64 0.45
C SER A 131 4.27 0.51 0.73
N GLY A 132 4.75 -0.72 0.82
CA GLY A 132 6.16 -1.05 1.11
C GLY A 132 7.09 -1.10 -0.11
#